data_f7970ff6da8ad4f2a3bde9fdd3d85931
#
_entry.id   f7970ff6da8ad4f2a3bde9fdd3d85931
#
_cell.length_a   1.000
_cell.length_b   1.000
_cell.length_c   1.000
_cell.angle_alpha   90.00
_cell.angle_beta   90.00
_cell.angle_gamma   90.00
#
_symmetry.space_group_name_H-M   'P 1'
#
loop_
_entity.id
_entity.type
_entity.pdbx_description
1 polymer ?
#
loop_
_entity_poly.entity_id
_entity_poly.type
_entity_poly.pdbx_seq_one_letter_code
_entity_poly.pdbx_strand_id
1 'polypeptide(L)'
;MINHLMINKLKILALSLVLLLIFTACTTASPGEQSPQPGTDPPATSTTSPPDATEKPGGSEPETGDTNAEVILKDYERSYAAIDAPIEDFELEDLEGNKVRLSDLEGKIVFLNFWATWCPPCRDEMPHMQTFYEKYKDEDVVILGINPNQVENQGTDNAERAEEKVREFIDDNGFTFPILLDRDDSVWEVYQQRGIPANYMIDKEGTVKYLKPGAFSSLEEMEAFLEALKLSTN
;
A
#
# COMPACT_ATOMS: atom_id res chain seq x y z
N MET A 1 -10.64 -51.77 10.61
CA MET A 1 -10.30 -50.42 10.09
C MET A 1 -10.10 -50.38 8.55
N ILE A 2 -10.90 -51.12 7.76
CA ILE A 2 -10.72 -51.19 6.28
C ILE A 2 -11.92 -50.59 5.52
N ASN A 3 -13.02 -50.24 6.20
CA ASN A 3 -14.25 -49.82 5.51
C ASN A 3 -14.39 -48.31 5.17
N HIS A 4 -13.60 -47.42 5.71
CA HIS A 4 -13.75 -45.98 5.43
C HIS A 4 -13.12 -45.55 4.10
N LEU A 5 -12.05 -46.23 3.68
CA LEU A 5 -11.33 -45.90 2.45
C LEU A 5 -12.08 -46.36 1.18
N MET A 6 -12.86 -47.44 1.28
CA MET A 6 -13.66 -47.96 0.16
C MET A 6 -14.91 -47.10 -0.10
N ILE A 7 -15.53 -46.58 0.97
CA ILE A 7 -16.75 -45.79 0.87
C ILE A 7 -16.44 -44.39 0.21
N ASN A 8 -15.27 -43.80 0.48
CA ASN A 8 -14.86 -42.55 -0.14
C ASN A 8 -14.53 -42.70 -1.63
N LYS A 9 -13.94 -43.84 -2.04
CA LYS A 9 -13.66 -44.08 -3.48
C LYS A 9 -14.94 -44.30 -4.28
N LEU A 10 -15.96 -44.91 -3.70
CA LEU A 10 -17.25 -45.12 -4.37
C LEU A 10 -18.04 -43.82 -4.54
N LYS A 11 -17.94 -42.86 -3.58
CA LYS A 11 -18.58 -41.55 -3.68
C LYS A 11 -17.94 -40.66 -4.75
N ILE A 12 -16.62 -40.74 -4.92
CA ILE A 12 -15.90 -39.98 -5.94
C ILE A 12 -16.23 -40.49 -7.35
N LEU A 13 -16.40 -41.80 -7.52
CA LEU A 13 -16.77 -42.37 -8.82
C LEU A 13 -18.20 -42.05 -9.25
N ALA A 14 -19.13 -41.94 -8.29
CA ALA A 14 -20.52 -41.56 -8.57
C ALA A 14 -20.69 -40.09 -8.94
N LEU A 15 -19.83 -39.19 -8.38
CA LEU A 15 -19.87 -37.76 -8.68
C LEU A 15 -19.31 -37.44 -10.05
N SER A 16 -18.35 -38.22 -10.55
CA SER A 16 -17.76 -38.06 -11.91
C SER A 16 -18.70 -38.44 -13.04
N LEU A 17 -19.67 -39.33 -12.80
CA LEU A 17 -20.60 -39.80 -13.84
C LEU A 17 -21.77 -38.83 -14.05
N VAL A 18 -22.11 -37.99 -13.09
CA VAL A 18 -23.20 -37.01 -13.18
C VAL A 18 -22.73 -35.73 -13.90
N LEU A 19 -21.41 -35.42 -13.89
CA LEU A 19 -20.89 -34.23 -14.54
C LEU A 19 -20.70 -34.36 -16.07
N LEU A 20 -20.79 -35.58 -16.59
CA LEU A 20 -20.56 -35.85 -18.05
C LEU A 20 -21.85 -35.73 -18.90
N LEU A 21 -23.01 -35.46 -18.33
CA LEU A 21 -24.29 -35.43 -19.07
C LEU A 21 -24.88 -34.02 -19.31
N ILE A 22 -24.13 -32.93 -18.96
CA ILE A 22 -24.68 -31.57 -19.10
C ILE A 22 -24.04 -30.77 -20.27
N PHE A 23 -23.12 -31.36 -21.03
CA PHE A 23 -22.48 -30.68 -22.17
C PHE A 23 -22.90 -31.21 -23.54
N THR A 24 -24.22 -31.12 -23.80
CA THR A 24 -24.69 -31.23 -25.21
C THR A 24 -25.92 -30.36 -25.39
N ALA A 25 -25.76 -29.32 -26.12
CA ALA A 25 -26.71 -28.49 -26.87
C ALA A 25 -26.61 -26.99 -26.55
N CYS A 26 -25.96 -26.22 -27.37
CA CYS A 26 -26.56 -25.29 -28.33
C CYS A 26 -25.48 -24.56 -29.10
N THR A 27 -25.23 -25.01 -30.30
CA THR A 27 -24.71 -24.18 -31.38
C THR A 27 -25.91 -23.53 -32.06
N THR A 28 -25.86 -22.20 -32.28
CA THR A 28 -26.23 -21.56 -33.54
C THR A 28 -26.11 -20.03 -33.48
N ALA A 29 -25.38 -19.53 -34.49
CA ALA A 29 -25.62 -18.31 -35.28
C ALA A 29 -25.21 -16.94 -34.74
N SER A 30 -24.10 -16.45 -35.28
CA SER A 30 -23.87 -15.07 -35.69
C SER A 30 -24.70 -14.75 -36.95
N PRO A 31 -25.10 -13.50 -37.33
CA PRO A 31 -24.16 -12.53 -37.88
C PRO A 31 -24.53 -11.04 -37.65
N GLY A 32 -23.60 -10.10 -38.04
CA GLY A 32 -23.94 -8.71 -38.32
C GLY A 32 -22.93 -7.70 -37.74
N GLU A 33 -21.83 -7.58 -38.32
CA GLU A 33 -21.14 -6.49 -39.01
C GLU A 33 -21.92 -5.18 -39.15
N GLN A 34 -21.37 -4.08 -38.57
CA GLN A 34 -21.33 -2.74 -39.19
C GLN A 34 -20.49 -1.78 -38.41
N SER A 35 -19.35 -1.46 -39.01
CA SER A 35 -18.58 -0.22 -38.76
C SER A 35 -19.24 0.93 -39.53
N PRO A 36 -19.15 2.17 -39.06
CA PRO A 36 -18.79 3.23 -39.97
C PRO A 36 -17.64 4.12 -39.45
N GLN A 37 -16.76 4.38 -40.37
CA GLN A 37 -15.77 5.45 -40.39
C GLN A 37 -16.38 6.70 -41.06
N PRO A 38 -15.59 7.77 -41.34
CA PRO A 38 -15.36 8.97 -40.54
C PRO A 38 -15.86 10.24 -41.27
N GLY A 39 -15.87 11.37 -40.60
CA GLY A 39 -16.20 12.65 -41.26
C GLY A 39 -15.88 13.84 -40.38
N THR A 40 -14.87 14.48 -40.77
CA THR A 40 -14.61 15.86 -41.25
C THR A 40 -14.39 16.91 -40.17
N ASP A 41 -13.14 17.40 -40.11
CA ASP A 41 -12.71 18.75 -39.75
C ASP A 41 -13.14 19.78 -40.84
N PRO A 42 -12.86 21.10 -40.68
CA PRO A 42 -12.77 22.05 -39.59
C PRO A 42 -13.65 23.34 -39.86
N PRO A 43 -13.48 24.54 -39.35
CA PRO A 43 -12.30 25.38 -39.50
C PRO A 43 -11.90 26.26 -38.30
N ALA A 44 -10.66 26.71 -38.38
CA ALA A 44 -10.00 27.72 -37.56
C ALA A 44 -10.52 29.13 -37.79
N THR A 45 -10.37 29.96 -36.80
CA THR A 45 -10.03 31.41 -36.75
C THR A 45 -10.45 31.89 -35.35
N SER A 46 -9.76 32.72 -34.60
CA SER A 46 -8.80 33.78 -34.88
C SER A 46 -8.12 34.24 -33.58
N THR A 47 -6.87 34.49 -33.70
CA THR A 47 -6.03 35.49 -33.05
C THR A 47 -6.69 36.46 -32.09
N THR A 48 -6.19 36.58 -30.86
CA THR A 48 -5.95 37.86 -30.22
C THR A 48 -4.82 37.72 -29.19
N SER A 49 -3.75 38.48 -29.37
CA SER A 49 -2.57 38.61 -28.50
C SER A 49 -2.87 39.53 -27.31
N PRO A 50 -1.96 39.54 -26.29
CA PRO A 50 -2.22 39.94 -24.93
C PRO A 50 -2.08 41.44 -24.66
N PRO A 51 -2.54 41.92 -23.51
CA PRO A 51 -1.95 43.10 -22.92
C PRO A 51 -0.95 42.77 -21.83
N ASP A 52 0.21 43.32 -22.01
CA ASP A 52 1.22 43.66 -21.04
C ASP A 52 0.62 44.47 -19.87
N ALA A 53 0.87 44.02 -18.65
CA ALA A 53 0.83 44.90 -17.48
C ALA A 53 1.71 44.32 -16.36
N THR A 54 2.88 44.85 -16.31
CA THR A 54 3.76 44.93 -15.15
C THR A 54 2.98 45.45 -13.94
N GLU A 55 2.78 44.58 -12.94
CA GLU A 55 2.55 45.06 -11.58
C GLU A 55 3.21 44.07 -10.60
N LYS A 56 4.24 44.62 -9.94
CA LYS A 56 4.94 43.98 -8.83
C LYS A 56 4.18 44.40 -7.56
N PRO A 57 3.57 43.47 -6.83
CA PRO A 57 3.18 43.76 -5.46
C PRO A 57 4.33 43.37 -4.52
N GLY A 58 4.51 44.26 -3.58
CA GLY A 58 5.54 44.26 -2.57
C GLY A 58 5.63 43.01 -1.74
N GLY A 59 6.84 42.78 -1.22
CA GLY A 59 7.11 41.81 -0.21
C GLY A 59 6.20 42.03 1.00
N SER A 60 5.40 41.00 1.27
CA SER A 60 4.91 40.75 2.60
C SER A 60 5.91 39.79 3.23
N GLU A 61 6.51 40.24 4.32
CA GLU A 61 7.23 39.40 5.27
C GLU A 61 6.36 38.16 5.57
N PRO A 62 6.96 36.96 5.76
CA PRO A 62 6.19 35.82 6.22
C PRO A 62 5.65 36.15 7.60
N GLU A 63 4.34 36.35 7.66
CA GLU A 63 3.66 36.30 8.93
C GLU A 63 4.06 34.98 9.61
N THR A 64 4.44 35.05 10.87
CA THR A 64 4.62 33.91 11.75
C THR A 64 3.27 33.20 11.86
N GLY A 65 2.93 32.46 10.81
CA GLY A 65 1.68 31.74 10.68
C GLY A 65 1.80 30.35 11.30
N ASP A 66 0.77 29.96 11.94
CA ASP A 66 0.43 28.62 12.43
C ASP A 66 1.23 27.51 11.74
N THR A 67 2.34 27.07 12.34
CA THR A 67 3.05 25.86 12.00
C THR A 67 2.33 24.65 12.60
N ASN A 68 1.02 24.59 12.38
CA ASN A 68 0.18 23.50 12.79
C ASN A 68 0.32 22.36 11.78
N ALA A 69 0.36 21.11 12.25
CA ALA A 69 0.39 19.91 11.42
C ALA A 69 -0.70 19.89 10.32
N GLU A 70 -1.88 20.45 10.61
CA GLU A 70 -2.98 20.58 9.65
C GLU A 70 -2.63 21.46 8.46
N VAL A 71 -1.85 22.53 8.66
CA VAL A 71 -1.42 23.42 7.56
C VAL A 71 -0.42 22.70 6.67
N ILE A 72 0.48 21.92 7.24
CA ILE A 72 1.47 21.15 6.48
C ILE A 72 0.80 20.07 5.63
N LEU A 73 -0.23 19.40 6.15
CA LEU A 73 -0.94 18.32 5.47
C LEU A 73 -2.12 18.78 4.62
N LYS A 74 -2.34 20.08 4.48
CA LYS A 74 -3.49 20.64 3.75
C LYS A 74 -3.62 20.13 2.31
N ASP A 75 -2.52 19.96 1.62
CA ASP A 75 -2.52 19.48 0.24
C ASP A 75 -2.85 17.97 0.14
N TYR A 76 -2.81 17.26 1.26
CA TYR A 76 -3.03 15.82 1.37
C TYR A 76 -4.31 15.43 2.11
N GLU A 77 -5.16 16.38 2.55
CA GLU A 77 -6.35 16.16 3.40
C GLU A 77 -7.28 15.03 2.96
N ARG A 78 -7.32 14.74 1.65
CA ARG A 78 -8.18 13.69 1.09
C ARG A 78 -7.52 12.32 1.02
N SER A 79 -6.23 12.24 1.32
CA SER A 79 -5.43 11.03 1.17
C SER A 79 -5.22 10.26 2.46
N TYR A 80 -5.61 10.81 3.61
CA TYR A 80 -5.40 10.18 4.93
C TYR A 80 -6.56 10.42 5.89
N ALA A 81 -6.54 9.68 7.00
CA ALA A 81 -7.40 9.92 8.17
C ALA A 81 -6.51 10.22 9.39
N ALA A 82 -6.84 11.27 10.14
CA ALA A 82 -6.29 11.47 11.47
C ALA A 82 -6.95 10.48 12.43
N ILE A 83 -6.15 9.74 13.21
CA ILE A 83 -6.63 8.65 14.08
C ILE A 83 -6.54 9.04 15.54
N ASP A 84 -5.35 9.34 16.04
CA ASP A 84 -5.06 9.66 17.46
C ASP A 84 -5.48 8.51 18.40
N ALA A 85 -5.00 7.31 18.16
CA ALA A 85 -5.29 6.12 18.92
C ALA A 85 -4.01 5.33 19.25
N PRO A 86 -3.96 4.65 20.42
CA PRO A 86 -2.84 3.76 20.71
C PRO A 86 -2.76 2.65 19.65
N ILE A 87 -1.54 2.22 19.36
CA ILE A 87 -1.29 1.14 18.44
C ILE A 87 -1.20 -0.18 19.21
N GLU A 88 -1.68 -1.28 18.60
CA GLU A 88 -1.46 -2.61 19.14
C GLU A 88 -0.02 -3.05 18.91
N ASP A 89 0.64 -3.53 19.97
CA ASP A 89 2.03 -4.01 19.91
C ASP A 89 2.12 -5.33 19.16
N PHE A 90 3.26 -5.56 18.51
CA PHE A 90 3.57 -6.81 17.83
C PHE A 90 5.06 -7.13 17.91
N GLU A 91 5.41 -8.40 17.66
CA GLU A 91 6.78 -8.87 17.42
C GLU A 91 6.78 -9.70 16.15
N LEU A 92 7.53 -9.26 15.13
CA LEU A 92 7.74 -9.99 13.89
C LEU A 92 9.23 -10.18 13.61
N GLU A 93 9.55 -11.11 12.72
CA GLU A 93 10.93 -11.30 12.24
C GLU A 93 11.13 -10.54 10.91
N ASP A 94 12.31 -9.94 10.79
CA ASP A 94 12.76 -9.38 9.52
C ASP A 94 13.28 -10.48 8.57
N LEU A 95 13.73 -10.07 7.37
CA LEU A 95 14.27 -11.01 6.38
C LEU A 95 15.57 -11.71 6.86
N GLU A 96 16.30 -11.16 7.79
CA GLU A 96 17.52 -11.73 8.39
C GLU A 96 17.22 -12.62 9.60
N GLY A 97 15.96 -12.69 10.05
CA GLY A 97 15.51 -13.46 11.21
C GLY A 97 15.69 -12.73 12.55
N ASN A 98 15.98 -11.42 12.51
CA ASN A 98 16.00 -10.62 13.72
C ASN A 98 14.58 -10.29 14.15
N LYS A 99 14.32 -10.34 15.46
CA LYS A 99 13.05 -9.95 16.02
C LYS A 99 12.95 -8.43 16.14
N VAL A 100 11.87 -7.89 15.63
CA VAL A 100 11.50 -6.48 15.72
C VAL A 100 10.19 -6.39 16.47
N ARG A 101 10.21 -5.71 17.63
CA ARG A 101 9.02 -5.43 18.42
C ARG A 101 8.68 -3.95 18.29
N LEU A 102 7.41 -3.64 18.06
CA LEU A 102 7.01 -2.25 17.87
C LEU A 102 7.23 -1.39 19.12
N SER A 103 6.95 -1.93 20.32
CA SER A 103 7.18 -1.20 21.58
C SER A 103 8.66 -0.91 21.88
N ASP A 104 9.61 -1.65 21.25
CA ASP A 104 11.05 -1.33 21.37
C ASP A 104 11.44 -0.07 20.56
N LEU A 105 10.52 0.45 19.76
CA LEU A 105 10.70 1.68 18.97
C LEU A 105 10.11 2.94 19.63
N GLU A 106 9.66 2.83 20.88
CA GLU A 106 9.21 3.99 21.66
C GLU A 106 10.30 5.09 21.67
N GLY A 107 9.89 6.34 21.51
CA GLY A 107 10.80 7.47 21.30
C GLY A 107 11.18 7.74 19.85
N LYS A 108 10.76 6.89 18.90
CA LYS A 108 10.95 7.10 17.47
C LYS A 108 9.64 7.34 16.75
N ILE A 109 9.70 8.09 15.66
CA ILE A 109 8.59 8.18 14.69
C ILE A 109 8.65 6.95 13.80
N VAL A 110 7.51 6.23 13.65
CA VAL A 110 7.45 5.01 12.85
C VAL A 110 6.48 5.17 11.69
N PHE A 111 6.95 4.87 10.47
CA PHE A 111 6.15 4.68 9.29
C PHE A 111 5.98 3.18 9.06
N LEU A 112 4.78 2.67 9.30
CA LEU A 112 4.43 1.26 9.15
C LEU A 112 3.61 1.07 7.88
N ASN A 113 4.12 0.27 6.95
CA ASN A 113 3.51 0.04 5.64
C ASN A 113 3.11 -1.43 5.46
N PHE A 114 1.84 -1.69 5.12
CA PHE A 114 1.38 -3.02 4.71
C PHE A 114 1.40 -3.13 3.19
N TRP A 115 2.06 -4.16 2.67
CA TRP A 115 2.31 -4.30 1.23
C TRP A 115 2.39 -5.76 0.76
N ALA A 116 2.44 -5.96 -0.58
CA ALA A 116 2.74 -7.25 -1.20
C ALA A 116 3.49 -7.07 -2.53
N THR A 117 4.24 -8.09 -2.95
CA THR A 117 5.09 -8.05 -4.15
C THR A 117 4.29 -7.85 -5.44
N TRP A 118 3.08 -8.38 -5.50
CA TRP A 118 2.18 -8.30 -6.66
C TRP A 118 1.33 -7.02 -6.72
N CYS A 119 1.38 -6.16 -5.71
CA CYS A 119 0.57 -4.95 -5.59
C CYS A 119 1.19 -3.78 -6.37
N PRO A 120 0.64 -3.32 -7.51
CA PRO A 120 1.27 -2.27 -8.31
C PRO A 120 1.47 -0.96 -7.53
N PRO A 121 0.47 -0.38 -6.82
CA PRO A 121 0.69 0.87 -6.09
C PRO A 121 1.68 0.72 -4.93
N CYS A 122 1.81 -0.48 -4.31
CA CYS A 122 2.84 -0.73 -3.31
C CYS A 122 4.24 -0.64 -3.93
N ARG A 123 4.42 -1.23 -5.12
CA ARG A 123 5.69 -1.19 -5.86
C ARG A 123 6.06 0.22 -6.30
N ASP A 124 5.07 1.05 -6.62
CA ASP A 124 5.27 2.43 -7.04
C ASP A 124 5.74 3.33 -5.88
N GLU A 125 5.32 3.07 -4.63
CA GLU A 125 5.75 3.85 -3.46
C GLU A 125 7.10 3.42 -2.90
N MET A 126 7.53 2.17 -3.06
CA MET A 126 8.74 1.62 -2.43
C MET A 126 10.03 2.39 -2.77
N PRO A 127 10.26 2.92 -3.99
CA PRO A 127 11.40 3.78 -4.26
C PRO A 127 11.40 5.08 -3.43
N HIS A 128 10.23 5.65 -3.13
CA HIS A 128 10.11 6.82 -2.24
C HIS A 128 10.43 6.43 -0.80
N MET A 129 9.92 5.27 -0.35
CA MET A 129 10.24 4.71 0.97
C MET A 129 11.74 4.44 1.13
N GLN A 130 12.40 3.88 0.12
CA GLN A 130 13.85 3.66 0.14
C GLN A 130 14.61 4.98 0.26
N THR A 131 14.25 5.98 -0.54
CA THR A 131 14.89 7.31 -0.48
C THR A 131 14.66 7.97 0.88
N PHE A 132 13.45 7.85 1.42
CA PHE A 132 13.12 8.34 2.76
C PHE A 132 13.93 7.61 3.83
N TYR A 133 14.02 6.28 3.77
CA TYR A 133 14.82 5.47 4.68
C TYR A 133 16.29 5.91 4.67
N GLU A 134 16.91 6.01 3.52
CA GLU A 134 18.32 6.43 3.40
C GLU A 134 18.57 7.82 3.98
N LYS A 135 17.61 8.73 3.83
CA LYS A 135 17.72 10.10 4.32
C LYS A 135 17.59 10.20 5.84
N TYR A 136 16.73 9.37 6.46
CA TYR A 136 16.33 9.53 7.85
C TYR A 136 16.75 8.36 8.77
N LYS A 137 17.40 7.30 8.27
CA LYS A 137 17.77 6.09 9.05
C LYS A 137 18.71 6.37 10.24
N ASP A 138 19.43 7.46 10.22
CA ASP A 138 20.34 7.89 11.31
C ASP A 138 19.66 8.87 12.29
N GLU A 139 18.36 9.15 12.10
CA GLU A 139 17.53 9.96 12.99
C GLU A 139 16.59 9.05 13.81
N ASP A 140 15.77 9.67 14.69
CA ASP A 140 14.71 8.96 15.43
C ASP A 140 13.47 8.68 14.53
N VAL A 141 13.71 8.15 13.36
CA VAL A 141 12.69 7.80 12.35
C VAL A 141 12.91 6.39 11.84
N VAL A 142 11.87 5.60 11.81
CA VAL A 142 11.90 4.20 11.36
C VAL A 142 10.85 3.97 10.27
N ILE A 143 11.22 3.25 9.24
CA ILE A 143 10.29 2.67 8.26
C ILE A 143 10.25 1.14 8.45
N LEU A 144 9.06 0.56 8.45
CA LEU A 144 8.83 -0.89 8.52
C LEU A 144 7.85 -1.30 7.42
N GLY A 145 8.28 -2.17 6.52
CA GLY A 145 7.37 -2.81 5.56
C GLY A 145 6.87 -4.13 6.10
N ILE A 146 5.58 -4.28 6.38
CA ILE A 146 4.97 -5.56 6.81
C ILE A 146 4.39 -6.26 5.58
N ASN A 147 4.80 -7.51 5.37
CA ASN A 147 4.25 -8.37 4.34
C ASN A 147 3.43 -9.50 4.98
N PRO A 148 2.09 -9.42 4.95
CA PRO A 148 1.22 -10.46 5.46
C PRO A 148 1.18 -11.67 4.53
N ASN A 149 1.32 -12.87 5.09
CA ASN A 149 1.36 -14.12 4.35
C ASN A 149 0.11 -14.35 3.48
N GLN A 150 -1.09 -14.20 4.05
CA GLN A 150 -2.34 -14.40 3.30
C GLN A 150 -2.51 -13.40 2.16
N VAL A 151 -2.00 -12.18 2.33
CA VAL A 151 -2.06 -11.14 1.30
C VAL A 151 -1.07 -11.48 0.19
N GLU A 152 0.17 -11.83 0.51
CA GLU A 152 1.19 -12.21 -0.46
C GLU A 152 0.77 -13.41 -1.30
N ASN A 153 0.20 -14.42 -0.65
CA ASN A 153 -0.23 -15.66 -1.29
C ASN A 153 -1.65 -15.60 -1.88
N GLN A 154 -2.36 -14.47 -1.77
CA GLN A 154 -3.73 -14.32 -2.25
C GLN A 154 -4.68 -15.42 -1.72
N GLY A 155 -4.53 -15.75 -0.44
CA GLY A 155 -5.35 -16.76 0.24
C GLY A 155 -4.92 -18.22 0.01
N THR A 156 -3.75 -18.46 -0.60
CA THR A 156 -3.15 -19.80 -0.63
C THR A 156 -2.22 -19.97 0.57
N ASP A 157 -2.35 -21.08 1.28
CA ASP A 157 -1.56 -21.36 2.49
C ASP A 157 -0.18 -21.94 2.12
N ASN A 158 0.77 -21.07 1.81
CA ASN A 158 2.17 -21.44 1.55
C ASN A 158 3.12 -20.32 1.98
N ALA A 159 3.41 -20.24 3.28
CA ALA A 159 4.24 -19.20 3.86
C ALA A 159 5.69 -19.21 3.35
N GLU A 160 6.28 -20.40 3.12
CA GLU A 160 7.65 -20.51 2.60
C GLU A 160 7.78 -19.87 1.22
N ARG A 161 6.79 -20.11 0.35
CA ARG A 161 6.79 -19.51 -0.98
C ARG A 161 6.51 -18.01 -0.97
N ALA A 162 5.72 -17.53 -0.01
CA ALA A 162 5.51 -16.09 0.18
C ALA A 162 6.83 -15.40 0.53
N GLU A 163 7.53 -15.94 1.51
CA GLU A 163 8.82 -15.40 1.94
C GLU A 163 9.87 -15.41 0.82
N GLU A 164 9.96 -16.50 0.04
CA GLU A 164 10.86 -16.59 -1.12
C GLU A 164 10.59 -15.46 -2.13
N LYS A 165 9.33 -15.22 -2.50
CA LYS A 165 8.95 -14.13 -3.41
C LYS A 165 9.31 -12.75 -2.85
N VAL A 166 9.10 -12.54 -1.54
CA VAL A 166 9.43 -11.27 -0.89
C VAL A 166 10.94 -11.04 -0.95
N ARG A 167 11.75 -12.06 -0.61
CA ARG A 167 13.22 -11.97 -0.68
C ARG A 167 13.70 -11.65 -2.09
N GLU A 168 13.26 -12.42 -3.08
CA GLU A 168 13.61 -12.18 -4.48
C GLU A 168 13.23 -10.76 -4.91
N PHE A 169 12.04 -10.29 -4.56
CA PHE A 169 11.58 -8.95 -4.93
C PHE A 169 12.43 -7.84 -4.27
N ILE A 170 12.78 -7.97 -2.99
CA ILE A 170 13.59 -6.98 -2.26
C ILE A 170 15.01 -6.96 -2.84
N ASP A 171 15.62 -8.12 -3.07
CA ASP A 171 16.96 -8.25 -3.64
C ASP A 171 17.05 -7.69 -5.06
N ASP A 172 16.10 -8.03 -5.92
CA ASP A 172 16.05 -7.59 -7.32
C ASP A 172 15.89 -6.07 -7.46
N ASN A 173 15.24 -5.41 -6.51
CA ASN A 173 15.01 -3.97 -6.53
C ASN A 173 16.01 -3.18 -5.65
N GLY A 174 16.85 -3.87 -4.86
CA GLY A 174 17.86 -3.26 -4.01
C GLY A 174 17.30 -2.44 -2.86
N PHE A 175 16.13 -2.81 -2.34
CA PHE A 175 15.56 -2.16 -1.16
C PHE A 175 16.26 -2.65 0.12
N THR A 176 16.53 -1.72 1.04
CA THR A 176 17.31 -1.98 2.26
C THR A 176 16.61 -1.52 3.54
N PHE A 177 15.43 -0.92 3.44
CA PHE A 177 14.63 -0.65 4.62
C PHE A 177 14.06 -1.96 5.21
N PRO A 178 13.85 -2.07 6.53
CA PRO A 178 13.41 -3.29 7.18
C PRO A 178 12.07 -3.81 6.65
N ILE A 179 12.06 -5.09 6.25
CA ILE A 179 10.87 -5.82 5.84
C ILE A 179 10.58 -6.89 6.88
N LEU A 180 9.37 -6.87 7.42
CA LEU A 180 8.89 -7.79 8.43
C LEU A 180 7.91 -8.79 7.82
N LEU A 181 8.03 -10.05 8.21
CA LEU A 181 7.19 -11.13 7.73
C LEU A 181 6.10 -11.46 8.75
N ASP A 182 4.86 -11.14 8.41
CA ASP A 182 3.68 -11.54 9.21
C ASP A 182 3.20 -12.93 8.73
N ARG A 183 3.95 -13.98 9.17
CA ARG A 183 3.80 -15.36 8.67
C ARG A 183 2.49 -16.00 9.07
N ASP A 184 1.95 -15.66 10.22
CA ASP A 184 0.69 -16.19 10.77
C ASP A 184 -0.48 -15.21 10.62
N ASP A 185 -0.23 -14.08 9.94
CA ASP A 185 -1.20 -13.02 9.67
C ASP A 185 -1.78 -12.33 10.92
N SER A 186 -1.14 -12.52 12.07
CA SER A 186 -1.63 -12.01 13.36
C SER A 186 -1.68 -10.48 13.41
N VAL A 187 -0.69 -9.82 12.81
CA VAL A 187 -0.65 -8.35 12.74
C VAL A 187 -1.66 -7.84 11.72
N TRP A 188 -1.77 -8.48 10.57
CA TRP A 188 -2.76 -8.14 9.55
C TRP A 188 -4.19 -8.20 10.10
N GLU A 189 -4.53 -9.25 10.85
CA GLU A 189 -5.86 -9.42 11.42
C GLU A 189 -6.19 -8.36 12.48
N VAL A 190 -5.22 -7.98 13.32
CA VAL A 190 -5.40 -6.96 14.36
C VAL A 190 -5.59 -5.57 13.74
N TYR A 191 -4.79 -5.24 12.73
CA TYR A 191 -4.85 -3.93 12.08
C TYR A 191 -6.02 -3.78 11.09
N GLN A 192 -6.71 -4.86 10.77
CA GLN A 192 -7.97 -4.91 9.99
C GLN A 192 -7.96 -4.08 8.70
N GLN A 193 -6.88 -4.19 7.92
CA GLN A 193 -6.76 -3.44 6.69
C GLN A 193 -7.78 -3.86 5.64
N ARG A 194 -8.37 -2.89 4.94
CA ARG A 194 -9.31 -3.12 3.83
C ARG A 194 -8.62 -3.32 2.48
N GLY A 195 -7.32 -3.09 2.42
CA GLY A 195 -6.52 -3.19 1.21
C GLY A 195 -5.09 -2.74 1.44
N ILE A 196 -4.27 -2.92 0.43
CA ILE A 196 -2.87 -2.50 0.38
C ILE A 196 -2.63 -1.56 -0.80
N PRO A 197 -1.64 -0.63 -0.68
CA PRO A 197 -0.89 -0.37 0.53
C PRO A 197 -1.72 0.35 1.59
N ALA A 198 -1.34 0.19 2.86
CA ALA A 198 -1.89 0.94 3.97
C ALA A 198 -0.74 1.41 4.87
N ASN A 199 -0.71 2.70 5.12
CA ASN A 199 0.39 3.34 5.81
C ASN A 199 -0.08 3.93 7.13
N TYR A 200 0.56 3.56 8.23
CA TYR A 200 0.35 4.12 9.56
C TYR A 200 1.53 4.98 9.94
N MET A 201 1.26 6.20 10.36
CA MET A 201 2.25 7.11 10.89
C MET A 201 2.05 7.25 12.39
N ILE A 202 3.07 6.85 13.14
CA ILE A 202 3.08 6.67 14.59
C ILE A 202 4.06 7.67 15.19
N ASP A 203 3.63 8.38 16.22
CA ASP A 203 4.47 9.35 16.94
C ASP A 203 5.43 8.66 17.91
N LYS A 204 6.26 9.47 18.60
CA LYS A 204 7.26 9.00 19.57
C LYS A 204 6.64 8.36 20.82
N GLU A 205 5.39 8.64 21.11
CA GLU A 205 4.60 8.11 22.22
C GLU A 205 3.91 6.77 21.87
N GLY A 206 4.10 6.26 20.65
CA GLY A 206 3.46 5.03 20.17
C GLY A 206 1.98 5.22 19.82
N THR A 207 1.58 6.43 19.48
CA THR A 207 0.22 6.75 19.06
C THR A 207 0.13 6.84 17.54
N VAL A 208 -0.83 6.15 16.93
CA VAL A 208 -1.15 6.34 15.52
C VAL A 208 -1.78 7.71 15.35
N LYS A 209 -1.08 8.61 14.68
CA LYS A 209 -1.60 9.94 14.36
C LYS A 209 -2.34 9.95 13.02
N TYR A 210 -1.82 9.23 12.05
CA TYR A 210 -2.39 9.22 10.70
C TYR A 210 -2.44 7.80 10.12
N LEU A 211 -3.52 7.52 9.39
CA LEU A 211 -3.67 6.35 8.53
C LEU A 211 -3.88 6.84 7.10
N LYS A 212 -3.01 6.44 6.19
CA LYS A 212 -3.12 6.70 4.76
C LYS A 212 -3.42 5.39 4.02
N PRO A 213 -4.65 5.16 3.56
CA PRO A 213 -4.95 4.10 2.60
C PRO A 213 -4.38 4.49 1.23
N GLY A 214 -3.77 3.51 0.55
CA GLY A 214 -3.10 3.74 -0.73
C GLY A 214 -1.67 4.25 -0.59
N ALA A 215 -0.99 4.33 -1.72
CA ALA A 215 0.43 4.64 -1.79
C ALA A 215 0.76 6.10 -1.46
N PHE A 216 1.96 6.35 -0.94
CA PHE A 216 2.56 7.67 -1.01
C PHE A 216 2.87 8.02 -2.46
N SER A 217 2.50 9.23 -2.87
CA SER A 217 2.72 9.71 -4.23
C SER A 217 4.13 10.23 -4.48
N SER A 218 4.86 10.59 -3.42
CA SER A 218 6.19 11.15 -3.52
C SER A 218 6.92 11.14 -2.16
N LEU A 219 8.22 11.42 -2.21
CA LEU A 219 9.04 11.65 -1.03
C LEU A 219 8.55 12.87 -0.23
N GLU A 220 8.15 13.94 -0.92
CA GLU A 220 7.66 15.17 -0.29
C GLU A 220 6.41 14.92 0.53
N GLU A 221 5.51 14.03 0.07
CA GLU A 221 4.34 13.63 0.85
C GLU A 221 4.75 12.93 2.15
N MET A 222 5.71 12.00 2.10
CA MET A 222 6.23 11.33 3.31
C MET A 222 6.88 12.33 4.28
N GLU A 223 7.63 13.28 3.75
CA GLU A 223 8.28 14.33 4.54
C GLU A 223 7.27 15.28 5.20
N ALA A 224 6.16 15.58 4.52
CA ALA A 224 5.08 16.37 5.11
C ALA A 224 4.46 15.67 6.33
N PHE A 225 4.24 14.34 6.27
CA PHE A 225 3.78 13.58 7.44
C PHE A 225 4.83 13.54 8.56
N LEU A 226 6.11 13.41 8.22
CA LEU A 226 7.19 13.45 9.22
C LEU A 226 7.22 14.79 9.96
N GLU A 227 7.13 15.90 9.26
CA GLU A 227 7.10 17.22 9.88
C GLU A 227 5.84 17.43 10.72
N ALA A 228 4.68 16.96 10.27
CA ALA A 228 3.45 16.99 11.04
C ALA A 228 3.56 16.19 12.35
N LEU A 229 4.21 15.01 12.32
CA LEU A 229 4.47 14.18 13.51
C LEU A 229 5.46 14.86 14.47
N LYS A 230 6.51 15.47 13.96
CA LYS A 230 7.47 16.23 14.80
C LYS A 230 6.81 17.38 15.56
N LEU A 231 5.80 18.01 14.97
CA LEU A 231 5.05 19.09 15.61
C LEU A 231 4.02 18.59 16.64
N SER A 232 3.49 17.39 16.48
CA SER A 232 2.50 16.81 17.40
C SER A 232 3.07 16.34 18.72
N THR A 233 4.40 16.17 18.82
CA THR A 233 5.14 15.69 20.00
C THR A 233 5.72 16.82 20.88
N ASN A 234 5.38 18.08 20.62
CA ASN A 234 5.70 19.26 21.44
C ASN A 234 4.42 19.77 22.10
#